data_0e3b23ed5530b77e8c98566a3c4b1242
#
_entry.id   0e3b23ed5530b77e8c98566a3c4b1242
#
_cell.length_a   1.000
_cell.length_b   1.000
_cell.length_c   1.000
_cell.angle_alpha   90.00
_cell.angle_beta   90.00
_cell.angle_gamma   90.00
#
_symmetry.space_group_name_H-M   'P 1'
#
loop_
_entity.id
_entity.type
_entity.pdbx_description
1 polymer ?
#
loop_
_entity_poly.entity_id
_entity_poly.type
_entity_poly.pdbx_seq_one_letter_code
_entity_poly.pdbx_strand_id
1 'polypeptide(L)'
;MSADENLLLRVTGVAKRFGSVIALRAAGLELHAGEIHALMGANGAGKSTLVKVITGEFPADAGELAVAGAVSVFRSPAEARRAGIVSVYQDPALVPDLTIAQNMRLARVPLEAVRDAMRELGIERLDLTRRAREIDYPHLRLIDLSRALASKPRILILDEITAALPADLSERVFAVVRDWRRRGHSVIFISHRMAEVAALADRATILRDGVTVGVTSTRDAEEKIVDMMLGAEVAKAAAEAPPRAAAGIIRGAAPALEVRDLGFGHTLSGVSFRLGVGEILGVAALEGQGQQELFDCIAGVRRAASGEILANGRALELRHPADAIRAGLVLVPANRLHALLPQRSIRENVALSSFATFRAWGPITMRAERKRVENAVERLSIDRRASAEVRRLSGGNQQKVVIARWLASGFRTLLCFDPTRGIDIGTKRQIYALLREIAAQGASVLLFTSELPEIRLACDRAIVLFAGRITAEMPAAEADEAHLLRAAHGLTAAEPAEAPA
;
A
#
# COMPACT_ATOMS: atom_id res chain seq x y z
N MET A 1 10.89 -16.43 -37.95
CA MET A 1 11.79 -15.82 -36.95
C MET A 1 11.65 -16.64 -35.69
N SER A 2 12.74 -17.22 -35.19
CA SER A 2 12.71 -18.01 -33.97
C SER A 2 12.42 -17.10 -32.77
N ALA A 3 11.76 -17.65 -31.74
CA ALA A 3 11.39 -16.89 -30.54
C ALA A 3 12.63 -16.27 -29.82
N ASP A 4 13.83 -16.73 -30.14
CA ASP A 4 15.08 -16.28 -29.57
C ASP A 4 15.64 -14.98 -30.22
N GLU A 5 15.24 -14.63 -31.45
CA GLU A 5 15.75 -13.45 -32.17
C GLU A 5 15.23 -12.12 -31.61
N ASN A 6 14.16 -12.13 -30.81
CA ASN A 6 13.53 -10.93 -30.24
C ASN A 6 13.81 -10.72 -28.75
N LEU A 7 14.66 -11.57 -28.14
CA LEU A 7 14.93 -11.50 -26.71
C LEU A 7 15.96 -10.42 -26.40
N LEU A 8 15.53 -9.38 -25.67
CA LEU A 8 16.36 -8.22 -25.33
C LEU A 8 17.09 -8.37 -24.00
N LEU A 9 16.46 -8.97 -23.00
CA LEU A 9 17.06 -9.25 -21.69
C LEU A 9 16.70 -10.68 -21.27
N ARG A 10 17.70 -11.44 -20.86
CA ARG A 10 17.53 -12.76 -20.22
C ARG A 10 18.25 -12.78 -18.88
N VAL A 11 17.53 -13.14 -17.83
CA VAL A 11 18.04 -13.38 -16.49
C VAL A 11 17.77 -14.84 -16.16
N THR A 12 18.77 -15.60 -15.80
CA THR A 12 18.65 -17.04 -15.56
C THR A 12 19.30 -17.44 -14.25
N GLY A 13 18.50 -17.99 -13.33
CA GLY A 13 18.96 -18.59 -12.09
C GLY A 13 19.75 -17.64 -11.17
N VAL A 14 19.45 -16.33 -11.22
CA VAL A 14 20.17 -15.34 -10.44
C VAL A 14 19.92 -15.55 -8.95
N ALA A 15 21.02 -15.68 -8.20
CA ALA A 15 21.05 -15.75 -6.74
C ALA A 15 21.72 -14.52 -6.14
N LYS A 16 21.25 -14.09 -4.95
CA LYS A 16 21.82 -12.99 -4.18
C LYS A 16 21.62 -13.17 -2.69
N ARG A 17 22.68 -12.99 -1.93
CA ARG A 17 22.68 -13.11 -0.47
C ARG A 17 23.27 -11.86 0.19
N PHE A 18 22.69 -11.45 1.29
CA PHE A 18 23.19 -10.37 2.14
C PHE A 18 23.37 -10.91 3.58
N GLY A 19 24.59 -11.28 3.92
CA GLY A 19 24.88 -11.93 5.21
C GLY A 19 24.08 -13.24 5.37
N SER A 20 23.19 -13.30 6.37
CA SER A 20 22.31 -14.46 6.61
C SER A 20 21.03 -14.46 5.77
N VAL A 21 20.71 -13.35 5.10
CA VAL A 21 19.46 -13.19 4.32
C VAL A 21 19.72 -13.60 2.87
N ILE A 22 18.97 -14.59 2.40
CA ILE A 22 18.94 -14.98 0.98
C ILE A 22 17.80 -14.17 0.33
N ALA A 23 18.18 -13.17 -0.47
CA ALA A 23 17.21 -12.31 -1.15
C ALA A 23 16.74 -12.88 -2.49
N LEU A 24 17.64 -13.57 -3.22
CA LEU A 24 17.33 -14.32 -4.45
C LEU A 24 17.96 -15.69 -4.36
N ARG A 25 17.19 -16.73 -4.77
CA ARG A 25 17.66 -18.13 -4.81
C ARG A 25 17.90 -18.62 -6.22
N ALA A 26 16.94 -18.34 -7.12
CA ALA A 26 16.96 -18.72 -8.53
C ALA A 26 15.98 -17.83 -9.30
N ALA A 27 16.28 -16.51 -9.36
CA ALA A 27 15.42 -15.58 -10.09
C ALA A 27 15.70 -15.61 -11.58
N GLY A 28 14.63 -15.56 -12.38
CA GLY A 28 14.69 -15.46 -13.83
C GLY A 28 13.69 -14.44 -14.36
N LEU A 29 14.02 -13.82 -15.48
CA LEU A 29 13.15 -12.89 -16.20
C LEU A 29 13.56 -12.83 -17.67
N GLU A 30 12.59 -12.84 -18.56
CA GLU A 30 12.80 -12.64 -19.99
C GLU A 30 11.99 -11.43 -20.47
N LEU A 31 12.66 -10.52 -21.18
CA LEU A 31 12.04 -9.34 -21.77
C LEU A 31 12.31 -9.33 -23.26
N HIS A 32 11.25 -9.26 -24.05
CA HIS A 32 11.36 -9.14 -25.50
C HIS A 32 11.43 -7.67 -25.96
N ALA A 33 11.97 -7.43 -27.14
CA ALA A 33 12.01 -6.11 -27.71
C ALA A 33 10.59 -5.58 -27.98
N GLY A 34 10.32 -4.33 -27.56
CA GLY A 34 9.00 -3.70 -27.70
C GLY A 34 7.92 -4.28 -26.77
N GLU A 35 8.31 -4.96 -25.67
CA GLU A 35 7.41 -5.52 -24.68
C GLU A 35 7.30 -4.60 -23.44
N ILE A 36 6.12 -4.52 -22.86
CA ILE A 36 5.93 -4.07 -21.49
C ILE A 36 5.73 -5.33 -20.63
N HIS A 37 6.73 -5.67 -19.86
CA HIS A 37 6.76 -6.86 -19.03
C HIS A 37 6.59 -6.53 -17.55
N ALA A 38 5.60 -7.10 -16.88
CA ALA A 38 5.42 -6.89 -15.44
C ALA A 38 6.32 -7.83 -14.62
N LEU A 39 6.93 -7.31 -13.57
CA LEU A 39 7.58 -8.10 -12.53
C LEU A 39 6.75 -8.01 -11.26
N MET A 40 6.12 -9.13 -10.90
CA MET A 40 5.17 -9.22 -9.80
C MET A 40 5.67 -10.14 -8.68
N GLY A 41 5.08 -10.02 -7.51
CA GLY A 41 5.41 -10.82 -6.32
C GLY A 41 5.11 -10.06 -5.05
N ALA A 42 4.97 -10.78 -3.94
CA ALA A 42 4.77 -10.19 -2.61
C ALA A 42 5.95 -9.28 -2.19
N ASN A 43 5.73 -8.44 -1.17
CA ASN A 43 6.82 -7.68 -0.57
C ASN A 43 7.82 -8.65 0.07
N GLY A 44 9.12 -8.43 -0.20
CA GLY A 44 10.17 -9.38 0.22
C GLY A 44 10.40 -10.53 -0.76
N ALA A 45 9.64 -10.66 -1.85
CA ALA A 45 9.85 -11.70 -2.86
C ALA A 45 11.18 -11.58 -3.62
N GLY A 46 11.88 -10.43 -3.51
CA GLY A 46 13.17 -10.20 -4.15
C GLY A 46 13.15 -9.28 -5.37
N LYS A 47 11.99 -8.69 -5.73
CA LYS A 47 11.83 -7.85 -6.93
C LYS A 47 12.86 -6.73 -7.02
N SER A 48 12.93 -5.88 -6.00
CA SER A 48 13.88 -4.75 -5.98
C SER A 48 15.34 -5.23 -5.93
N THR A 49 15.62 -6.41 -5.35
CA THR A 49 16.96 -7.01 -5.40
C THR A 49 17.31 -7.46 -6.82
N LEU A 50 16.37 -8.08 -7.54
CA LEU A 50 16.56 -8.47 -8.94
C LEU A 50 16.81 -7.25 -9.83
N VAL A 51 16.02 -6.17 -9.66
CA VAL A 51 16.25 -4.90 -10.36
C VAL A 51 17.64 -4.34 -10.10
N LYS A 52 18.09 -4.33 -8.84
CA LYS A 52 19.42 -3.85 -8.45
C LYS A 52 20.55 -4.69 -9.02
N VAL A 53 20.32 -5.98 -9.22
CA VAL A 53 21.27 -6.84 -9.96
C VAL A 53 21.27 -6.48 -11.45
N ILE A 54 20.10 -6.33 -12.08
CA ILE A 54 19.99 -5.95 -13.50
C ILE A 54 20.60 -4.57 -13.76
N THR A 55 20.45 -3.64 -12.82
CA THR A 55 21.01 -2.28 -12.92
C THR A 55 22.46 -2.15 -12.46
N GLY A 56 23.08 -3.23 -11.99
CA GLY A 56 24.47 -3.25 -11.58
C GLY A 56 24.79 -2.55 -10.25
N GLU A 57 23.77 -2.31 -9.39
CA GLU A 57 24.01 -1.84 -8.01
C GLU A 57 24.66 -2.93 -7.15
N PHE A 58 24.28 -4.20 -7.40
CA PHE A 58 24.86 -5.36 -6.76
C PHE A 58 25.23 -6.41 -7.80
N PRO A 59 26.41 -7.04 -7.72
CA PRO A 59 26.70 -8.22 -8.52
C PRO A 59 25.83 -9.39 -8.05
N ALA A 60 25.42 -10.24 -8.98
CA ALA A 60 24.86 -11.55 -8.65
C ALA A 60 25.91 -12.44 -7.99
N ASP A 61 25.50 -13.30 -7.06
CA ASP A 61 26.38 -14.31 -6.46
C ASP A 61 26.44 -15.59 -7.31
N ALA A 62 25.36 -15.85 -8.10
CA ALA A 62 25.26 -16.93 -9.09
C ALA A 62 24.20 -16.58 -10.14
N GLY A 63 24.17 -17.35 -11.23
CA GLY A 63 23.26 -17.14 -12.35
C GLY A 63 23.87 -16.25 -13.44
N GLU A 64 23.06 -15.96 -14.46
CA GLU A 64 23.52 -15.27 -15.66
C GLU A 64 22.56 -14.14 -16.07
N LEU A 65 23.12 -13.05 -16.55
CA LEU A 65 22.41 -11.94 -17.17
C LEU A 65 22.92 -11.79 -18.60
N ALA A 66 22.02 -11.79 -19.58
CA ALA A 66 22.37 -11.53 -20.97
C ALA A 66 21.52 -10.37 -21.52
N VAL A 67 22.14 -9.44 -22.22
CA VAL A 67 21.50 -8.29 -22.88
C VAL A 67 21.76 -8.36 -24.38
N ALA A 68 20.69 -8.39 -25.18
CA ALA A 68 20.76 -8.57 -26.63
C ALA A 68 21.65 -9.78 -27.05
N GLY A 69 21.51 -10.90 -26.34
CA GLY A 69 22.24 -12.14 -26.57
C GLY A 69 23.66 -12.19 -26.01
N ALA A 70 24.20 -11.08 -25.50
CA ALA A 70 25.53 -11.04 -24.91
C ALA A 70 25.48 -11.17 -23.39
N VAL A 71 26.22 -12.15 -22.83
CA VAL A 71 26.37 -12.29 -21.39
C VAL A 71 27.03 -11.04 -20.82
N SER A 72 26.43 -10.47 -19.81
CA SER A 72 26.82 -9.19 -19.24
C SER A 72 26.91 -9.27 -17.72
N VAL A 73 27.98 -8.69 -17.17
CA VAL A 73 28.15 -8.53 -15.72
C VAL A 73 28.33 -7.04 -15.45
N PHE A 74 27.28 -6.40 -14.91
CA PHE A 74 27.39 -4.99 -14.55
C PHE A 74 27.93 -4.83 -13.13
N ARG A 75 28.99 -4.05 -13.00
CA ARG A 75 29.64 -3.73 -11.72
C ARG A 75 29.26 -2.36 -11.18
N SER A 76 28.49 -1.62 -11.97
CA SER A 76 28.00 -0.29 -11.60
C SER A 76 26.74 0.09 -12.42
N PRO A 77 25.87 0.98 -11.89
CA PRO A 77 24.74 1.52 -12.64
C PRO A 77 25.15 2.28 -13.91
N ALA A 78 26.39 2.80 -13.95
CA ALA A 78 26.92 3.47 -15.13
C ALA A 78 27.18 2.49 -16.30
N GLU A 79 27.54 1.24 -15.99
CA GLU A 79 27.73 0.18 -17.00
C GLU A 79 26.37 -0.27 -17.56
N ALA A 80 25.39 -0.53 -16.69
CA ALA A 80 24.03 -0.86 -17.12
C ALA A 80 23.41 0.24 -17.98
N ARG A 81 23.61 1.52 -17.61
CA ARG A 81 23.17 2.68 -18.40
C ARG A 81 23.83 2.70 -19.79
N ARG A 82 25.13 2.40 -19.92
CA ARG A 82 25.81 2.30 -21.21
C ARG A 82 25.28 1.15 -22.07
N ALA A 83 24.79 0.08 -21.45
CA ALA A 83 24.10 -1.01 -22.13
C ALA A 83 22.63 -0.66 -22.49
N GLY A 84 22.16 0.54 -22.13
CA GLY A 84 20.82 1.03 -22.43
C GLY A 84 19.76 0.65 -21.41
N ILE A 85 20.14 0.30 -20.17
CA ILE A 85 19.21 -0.03 -19.08
C ILE A 85 19.17 1.14 -18.09
N VAL A 86 17.97 1.68 -17.85
CA VAL A 86 17.74 2.77 -16.88
C VAL A 86 16.57 2.43 -15.99
N SER A 87 16.72 2.68 -14.69
CA SER A 87 15.67 2.48 -13.69
C SER A 87 15.18 3.80 -13.11
N VAL A 88 13.86 3.86 -12.88
CA VAL A 88 13.21 4.81 -11.99
C VAL A 88 12.79 4.04 -10.76
N TYR A 89 13.40 4.35 -9.62
CA TYR A 89 13.16 3.65 -8.35
C TYR A 89 11.92 4.18 -7.63
N GLN A 90 11.50 3.47 -6.59
CA GLN A 90 10.38 3.85 -5.74
C GLN A 90 10.58 5.25 -5.12
N ASP A 91 11.80 5.59 -4.68
CA ASP A 91 12.15 6.94 -4.25
C ASP A 91 12.88 7.68 -5.37
N PRO A 92 12.50 8.95 -5.66
CA PRO A 92 13.15 9.74 -6.70
C PRO A 92 14.65 9.90 -6.48
N ALA A 93 15.44 9.55 -7.48
CA ALA A 93 16.90 9.66 -7.44
C ALA A 93 17.36 11.10 -7.69
N LEU A 94 16.87 12.03 -6.88
CA LEU A 94 17.16 13.47 -6.94
C LEU A 94 17.79 13.94 -5.63
N VAL A 95 18.82 14.79 -5.71
CA VAL A 95 19.44 15.39 -4.54
C VAL A 95 18.57 16.54 -4.06
N PRO A 96 18.02 16.51 -2.81
CA PRO A 96 17.01 17.47 -2.36
C PRO A 96 17.48 18.93 -2.35
N ASP A 97 18.75 19.18 -2.05
CA ASP A 97 19.32 20.52 -1.93
C ASP A 97 19.76 21.15 -3.25
N LEU A 98 19.81 20.35 -4.33
CA LEU A 98 20.11 20.85 -5.67
C LEU A 98 18.84 21.28 -6.39
N THR A 99 18.97 22.25 -7.32
CA THR A 99 17.90 22.59 -8.25
C THR A 99 17.63 21.43 -9.21
N ILE A 100 16.46 21.41 -9.84
CA ILE A 100 16.16 20.41 -10.86
C ILE A 100 17.18 20.46 -11.99
N ALA A 101 17.54 21.64 -12.48
CA ALA A 101 18.58 21.81 -13.51
C ALA A 101 19.94 21.27 -13.06
N GLN A 102 20.32 21.48 -11.79
CA GLN A 102 21.58 20.91 -11.25
C GLN A 102 21.54 19.38 -11.14
N ASN A 103 20.39 18.81 -10.73
CA ASN A 103 20.18 17.37 -10.72
C ASN A 103 20.35 16.75 -12.13
N MET A 104 19.81 17.42 -13.17
CA MET A 104 19.94 16.95 -14.56
C MET A 104 21.38 17.02 -15.05
N ARG A 105 22.13 18.08 -14.69
CA ARG A 105 23.57 18.17 -14.98
C ARG A 105 24.38 17.08 -14.28
N LEU A 106 24.08 16.80 -13.02
CA LEU A 106 24.71 15.72 -12.25
C LEU A 106 24.46 14.36 -12.93
N ALA A 107 23.24 14.13 -13.41
CA ALA A 107 22.87 12.92 -14.15
C ALA A 107 23.44 12.89 -15.59
N ARG A 108 24.06 13.96 -16.06
CA ARG A 108 24.59 14.12 -17.44
C ARG A 108 23.51 13.96 -18.51
N VAL A 109 22.31 14.48 -18.23
CA VAL A 109 21.18 14.45 -19.18
C VAL A 109 20.96 15.86 -19.75
N PRO A 110 20.79 16.01 -21.08
CA PRO A 110 20.53 17.30 -21.70
C PRO A 110 19.19 17.91 -21.22
N LEU A 111 19.21 19.16 -20.80
CA LEU A 111 18.01 19.84 -20.27
C LEU A 111 16.87 19.92 -21.30
N GLU A 112 17.17 20.11 -22.58
CA GLU A 112 16.17 20.11 -23.65
C GLU A 112 15.44 18.78 -23.73
N ALA A 113 16.17 17.65 -23.71
CA ALA A 113 15.55 16.32 -23.73
C ALA A 113 14.67 16.06 -22.49
N VAL A 114 15.07 16.61 -21.31
CA VAL A 114 14.24 16.54 -20.11
C VAL A 114 12.97 17.37 -20.26
N ARG A 115 13.07 18.58 -20.83
CA ARG A 115 11.89 19.43 -21.10
C ARG A 115 10.92 18.79 -22.08
N ASP A 116 11.42 18.08 -23.10
CA ASP A 116 10.57 17.33 -24.02
C ASP A 116 9.82 16.22 -23.31
N ALA A 117 10.51 15.43 -22.46
CA ALA A 117 9.88 14.39 -21.65
C ALA A 117 8.89 14.96 -20.62
N MET A 118 9.21 16.11 -20.01
CA MET A 118 8.29 16.81 -19.11
C MET A 118 7.02 17.27 -19.82
N ARG A 119 7.13 17.68 -21.10
CA ARG A 119 5.98 18.06 -21.94
C ARG A 119 5.10 16.85 -22.23
N GLU A 120 5.69 15.69 -22.57
CA GLU A 120 4.96 14.44 -22.77
C GLU A 120 4.17 14.03 -21.49
N LEU A 121 4.72 14.31 -20.30
CA LEU A 121 4.10 14.04 -19.01
C LEU A 121 3.15 15.17 -18.53
N GLY A 122 3.04 16.29 -19.27
CA GLY A 122 2.17 17.44 -18.94
C GLY A 122 2.62 18.25 -17.72
N ILE A 123 3.92 18.30 -17.45
CA ILE A 123 4.55 19.07 -16.35
C ILE A 123 5.57 20.10 -16.86
N GLU A 124 5.43 20.56 -18.11
CA GLU A 124 6.35 21.49 -18.77
C GLU A 124 6.46 22.86 -18.10
N ARG A 125 5.44 23.26 -17.31
CA ARG A 125 5.40 24.56 -16.62
C ARG A 125 6.23 24.60 -15.35
N LEU A 126 6.82 23.48 -14.96
CA LEU A 126 7.56 23.38 -13.71
C LEU A 126 8.90 24.10 -13.83
N ASP A 127 9.20 24.98 -12.88
CA ASP A 127 10.43 25.78 -12.85
C ASP A 127 11.64 24.91 -12.45
N LEU A 128 12.56 24.71 -13.38
CA LEU A 128 13.77 23.92 -13.18
C LEU A 128 14.81 24.58 -12.26
N THR A 129 14.63 25.85 -11.87
CA THR A 129 15.49 26.54 -10.92
C THR A 129 15.13 26.29 -9.47
N ARG A 130 13.94 25.72 -9.21
CA ARG A 130 13.53 25.29 -7.87
C ARG A 130 14.36 24.10 -7.39
N ARG A 131 14.59 24.05 -6.08
CA ARG A 131 15.26 22.91 -5.44
C ARG A 131 14.30 21.72 -5.37
N ALA A 132 14.84 20.49 -5.46
CA ALA A 132 14.01 19.29 -5.43
C ALA A 132 13.16 19.21 -4.14
N ARG A 133 13.69 19.60 -2.97
CA ARG A 133 12.94 19.63 -1.69
C ARG A 133 11.73 20.59 -1.65
N GLU A 134 11.63 21.53 -2.59
CA GLU A 134 10.54 22.52 -2.69
C GLU A 134 9.40 22.06 -3.60
N ILE A 135 9.53 20.89 -4.19
CA ILE A 135 8.58 20.30 -5.11
C ILE A 135 7.87 19.15 -4.40
N ASP A 136 6.58 19.04 -4.59
CA ASP A 136 5.78 17.95 -4.03
C ASP A 136 6.17 16.59 -4.60
N TYR A 137 5.95 15.56 -3.83
CA TYR A 137 6.44 14.22 -4.13
C TYR A 137 5.93 13.63 -5.47
N PRO A 138 4.64 13.80 -5.87
CA PRO A 138 4.17 13.38 -7.18
C PRO A 138 4.96 13.98 -8.34
N HIS A 139 5.19 15.31 -8.32
CA HIS A 139 5.96 15.97 -9.37
C HIS A 139 7.45 15.57 -9.36
N LEU A 140 8.05 15.31 -8.18
CA LEU A 140 9.41 14.77 -8.11
C LEU A 140 9.53 13.42 -8.84
N ARG A 141 8.51 12.55 -8.71
CA ARG A 141 8.44 11.27 -9.42
C ARG A 141 8.42 11.46 -10.93
N LEU A 142 7.59 12.38 -11.42
CA LEU A 142 7.50 12.67 -12.86
C LEU A 142 8.77 13.33 -13.41
N ILE A 143 9.46 14.16 -12.61
CA ILE A 143 10.76 14.73 -12.98
C ILE A 143 11.81 13.62 -13.10
N ASP A 144 11.83 12.66 -12.17
CA ASP A 144 12.76 11.54 -12.22
C ASP A 144 12.48 10.62 -13.41
N LEU A 145 11.20 10.38 -13.73
CA LEU A 145 10.81 9.70 -14.97
C LEU A 145 11.24 10.48 -16.21
N SER A 146 11.04 11.80 -16.23
CA SER A 146 11.49 12.66 -17.35
C SER A 146 13.01 12.56 -17.57
N ARG A 147 13.79 12.52 -16.48
CA ARG A 147 15.23 12.30 -16.53
C ARG A 147 15.59 10.94 -17.15
N ALA A 148 14.86 9.88 -16.78
CA ALA A 148 15.08 8.54 -17.33
C ALA A 148 14.73 8.48 -18.83
N LEU A 149 13.58 9.00 -19.23
CA LEU A 149 13.12 9.04 -20.62
C LEU A 149 14.08 9.85 -21.51
N ALA A 150 14.58 10.99 -21.01
CA ALA A 150 15.51 11.86 -21.74
C ALA A 150 16.84 11.16 -22.08
N SER A 151 17.21 10.10 -21.36
CA SER A 151 18.40 9.28 -21.68
C SER A 151 18.16 8.24 -22.80
N LYS A 152 16.93 8.14 -23.31
CA LYS A 152 16.49 7.23 -24.39
C LYS A 152 16.93 5.77 -24.17
N PRO A 153 16.60 5.14 -23.00
CA PRO A 153 17.01 3.78 -22.72
C PRO A 153 16.35 2.77 -23.67
N ARG A 154 17.05 1.66 -23.96
CA ARG A 154 16.46 0.49 -24.65
C ARG A 154 15.53 -0.28 -23.72
N ILE A 155 15.88 -0.34 -22.43
CA ILE A 155 15.13 -0.99 -21.35
C ILE A 155 14.90 0.06 -20.25
N LEU A 156 13.64 0.40 -20.02
CA LEU A 156 13.22 1.27 -18.93
C LEU A 156 12.62 0.40 -17.80
N ILE A 157 13.15 0.52 -16.59
CA ILE A 157 12.62 -0.18 -15.42
C ILE A 157 11.86 0.84 -14.57
N LEU A 158 10.58 0.57 -14.28
CA LEU A 158 9.70 1.41 -13.49
C LEU A 158 9.30 0.68 -12.21
N ASP A 159 9.86 1.09 -11.08
CA ASP A 159 9.59 0.47 -9.77
C ASP A 159 8.53 1.28 -9.01
N GLU A 160 7.30 0.76 -8.98
CA GLU A 160 6.12 1.32 -8.29
C GLU A 160 5.88 2.82 -8.61
N ILE A 161 6.11 3.25 -9.84
CA ILE A 161 6.07 4.66 -10.24
C ILE A 161 4.74 5.35 -9.90
N THR A 162 3.63 4.63 -9.92
CA THR A 162 2.26 5.15 -9.73
C THR A 162 1.79 5.14 -8.28
N ALA A 163 2.52 4.50 -7.35
CA ALA A 163 2.06 4.27 -5.98
C ALA A 163 1.70 5.55 -5.19
N ALA A 164 2.30 6.70 -5.57
CA ALA A 164 2.06 7.98 -4.91
C ALA A 164 1.54 9.05 -5.88
N LEU A 165 1.07 8.65 -7.07
CA LEU A 165 0.52 9.58 -8.05
C LEU A 165 -1.01 9.62 -7.97
N PRO A 166 -1.63 10.80 -8.10
CA PRO A 166 -3.05 10.94 -8.42
C PRO A 166 -3.42 10.19 -9.71
N ALA A 167 -4.69 9.82 -9.84
CA ALA A 167 -5.16 8.99 -10.95
C ALA A 167 -4.89 9.63 -12.33
N ASP A 168 -5.07 10.93 -12.47
CA ASP A 168 -4.83 11.68 -13.71
C ASP A 168 -3.35 11.67 -14.12
N LEU A 169 -2.42 11.76 -13.16
CA LEU A 169 -0.99 11.68 -13.42
C LEU A 169 -0.55 10.24 -13.73
N SER A 170 -1.17 9.24 -13.10
CA SER A 170 -0.94 7.83 -13.40
C SER A 170 -1.33 7.49 -14.84
N GLU A 171 -2.50 7.96 -15.31
CA GLU A 171 -2.94 7.77 -16.68
C GLU A 171 -2.00 8.42 -17.71
N ARG A 172 -1.45 9.60 -17.40
CA ARG A 172 -0.44 10.24 -18.25
C ARG A 172 0.84 9.40 -18.33
N VAL A 173 1.31 8.86 -17.20
CA VAL A 173 2.46 7.94 -17.18
C VAL A 173 2.17 6.73 -18.07
N PHE A 174 0.99 6.12 -17.97
CA PHE A 174 0.61 4.97 -18.79
C PHE A 174 0.57 5.32 -20.28
N ALA A 175 0.04 6.49 -20.64
CA ALA A 175 0.04 6.95 -22.04
C ALA A 175 1.46 7.09 -22.60
N VAL A 176 2.38 7.70 -21.81
CA VAL A 176 3.79 7.86 -22.18
C VAL A 176 4.48 6.50 -22.32
N VAL A 177 4.25 5.57 -21.39
CA VAL A 177 4.86 4.22 -21.42
C VAL A 177 4.36 3.42 -22.63
N ARG A 178 3.05 3.50 -22.96
CA ARG A 178 2.50 2.85 -24.16
C ARG A 178 3.11 3.44 -25.45
N ASP A 179 3.31 4.76 -25.49
CA ASP A 179 3.95 5.41 -26.63
C ASP A 179 5.44 5.03 -26.73
N TRP A 180 6.13 4.95 -25.61
CA TRP A 180 7.52 4.48 -25.51
C TRP A 180 7.70 3.09 -26.13
N ARG A 181 6.79 2.16 -25.77
CA ARG A 181 6.71 0.83 -26.39
C ARG A 181 6.51 0.91 -27.90
N ARG A 182 5.57 1.75 -28.38
CA ARG A 182 5.29 1.90 -29.81
C ARG A 182 6.49 2.40 -30.60
N ARG A 183 7.38 3.15 -29.94
CA ARG A 183 8.66 3.60 -30.51
C ARG A 183 9.75 2.51 -30.50
N GLY A 184 9.43 1.26 -30.09
CA GLY A 184 10.33 0.11 -30.12
C GLY A 184 11.17 -0.07 -28.84
N HIS A 185 10.90 0.68 -27.78
CA HIS A 185 11.56 0.50 -26.49
C HIS A 185 10.83 -0.55 -25.63
N SER A 186 11.55 -1.17 -24.69
CA SER A 186 10.98 -2.17 -23.79
C SER A 186 10.94 -1.67 -22.36
N VAL A 187 9.95 -2.13 -21.58
CA VAL A 187 9.72 -1.66 -20.22
C VAL A 187 9.56 -2.85 -19.28
N ILE A 188 10.25 -2.83 -18.15
CA ILE A 188 9.95 -3.68 -16.99
C ILE A 188 9.13 -2.83 -16.03
N PHE A 189 7.88 -3.23 -15.79
CA PHE A 189 6.94 -2.52 -14.95
C PHE A 189 6.70 -3.29 -13.66
N ILE A 190 7.03 -2.69 -12.52
CA ILE A 190 6.84 -3.30 -11.20
C ILE A 190 5.68 -2.59 -10.53
N SER A 191 4.62 -3.34 -10.27
CA SER A 191 3.45 -2.89 -9.52
C SER A 191 2.85 -4.06 -8.75
N HIS A 192 2.24 -3.76 -7.62
CA HIS A 192 1.42 -4.71 -6.86
C HIS A 192 -0.09 -4.53 -7.14
N ARG A 193 -0.46 -3.54 -7.97
CA ARG A 193 -1.84 -3.23 -8.36
C ARG A 193 -2.19 -3.98 -9.64
N MET A 194 -3.07 -4.98 -9.51
CA MET A 194 -3.47 -5.83 -10.64
C MET A 194 -4.08 -5.05 -11.79
N ALA A 195 -4.93 -4.05 -11.49
CA ALA A 195 -5.56 -3.20 -12.50
C ALA A 195 -4.52 -2.46 -13.38
N GLU A 196 -3.42 -1.97 -12.78
CA GLU A 196 -2.34 -1.30 -13.51
C GLU A 196 -1.59 -2.28 -14.42
N VAL A 197 -1.31 -3.48 -13.91
CA VAL A 197 -0.62 -4.53 -14.66
C VAL A 197 -1.46 -4.99 -15.83
N ALA A 198 -2.75 -5.26 -15.62
CA ALA A 198 -3.68 -5.65 -16.68
C ALA A 198 -3.87 -4.56 -17.75
N ALA A 199 -3.85 -3.27 -17.34
CA ALA A 199 -4.00 -2.15 -18.26
C ALA A 199 -2.76 -1.87 -19.12
N LEU A 200 -1.56 -2.21 -18.63
CA LEU A 200 -0.31 -1.75 -19.23
C LEU A 200 0.57 -2.86 -19.78
N ALA A 201 0.71 -3.97 -19.07
CA ALA A 201 1.69 -5.01 -19.40
C ALA A 201 1.12 -6.11 -20.32
N ASP A 202 1.99 -6.73 -21.10
CA ASP A 202 1.66 -7.85 -21.99
C ASP A 202 1.74 -9.19 -21.28
N ARG A 203 2.82 -9.38 -20.50
CA ARG A 203 3.14 -10.58 -19.74
C ARG A 203 3.64 -10.19 -18.36
N ALA A 204 3.58 -11.12 -17.42
CA ALA A 204 4.07 -10.95 -16.06
C ALA A 204 4.95 -12.11 -15.63
N THR A 205 6.12 -11.83 -15.09
CA THR A 205 6.94 -12.77 -14.34
C THR A 205 6.57 -12.68 -12.86
N ILE A 206 6.27 -13.82 -12.25
CA ILE A 206 5.92 -13.91 -10.83
C ILE A 206 7.12 -14.38 -10.02
N LEU A 207 7.55 -13.56 -9.07
CA LEU A 207 8.64 -13.87 -8.15
C LEU A 207 8.07 -14.17 -6.75
N ARG A 208 8.50 -15.26 -6.13
CA ARG A 208 8.13 -15.65 -4.77
C ARG A 208 9.33 -16.24 -4.04
N ASP A 209 9.62 -15.73 -2.84
CA ASP A 209 10.72 -16.19 -1.98
C ASP A 209 12.08 -16.25 -2.68
N GLY A 210 12.35 -15.31 -3.58
CA GLY A 210 13.58 -15.22 -4.37
C GLY A 210 13.67 -16.19 -5.54
N VAL A 211 12.57 -16.84 -5.92
CA VAL A 211 12.48 -17.77 -7.06
C VAL A 211 11.42 -17.30 -8.04
N THR A 212 11.68 -17.38 -9.33
CA THR A 212 10.65 -17.21 -10.36
C THR A 212 9.77 -18.43 -10.42
N VAL A 213 8.49 -18.26 -10.04
CA VAL A 213 7.51 -19.36 -10.00
C VAL A 213 6.77 -19.56 -11.32
N GLY A 214 6.82 -18.57 -12.21
CA GLY A 214 6.26 -18.70 -13.55
C GLY A 214 6.12 -17.36 -14.28
N VAL A 215 5.74 -17.49 -15.54
CA VAL A 215 5.39 -16.34 -16.41
C VAL A 215 3.96 -16.58 -16.91
N THR A 216 3.15 -15.54 -16.92
CA THR A 216 1.75 -15.62 -17.31
C THR A 216 1.35 -14.43 -18.18
N SER A 217 0.27 -14.56 -18.95
CA SER A 217 -0.34 -13.41 -19.65
C SER A 217 -1.06 -12.53 -18.63
N THR A 218 -0.98 -11.22 -18.78
CA THR A 218 -1.75 -10.28 -17.94
C THR A 218 -3.25 -10.33 -18.19
N ARG A 219 -3.67 -11.07 -19.24
CA ARG A 219 -5.08 -11.34 -19.56
C ARG A 219 -5.62 -12.59 -18.84
N ASP A 220 -4.76 -13.34 -18.15
CA ASP A 220 -5.18 -14.45 -17.32
C ASP A 220 -6.01 -13.93 -16.13
N ALA A 221 -6.84 -14.83 -15.57
CA ALA A 221 -7.66 -14.46 -14.42
C ALA A 221 -6.78 -13.92 -13.26
N GLU A 222 -7.18 -12.84 -12.66
CA GLU A 222 -6.47 -12.21 -11.54
C GLU A 222 -6.20 -13.19 -10.40
N GLU A 223 -7.16 -14.07 -10.12
CA GLU A 223 -7.04 -15.11 -9.11
C GLU A 223 -5.82 -16.02 -9.36
N LYS A 224 -5.59 -16.43 -10.61
CA LYS A 224 -4.45 -17.28 -10.99
C LYS A 224 -3.11 -16.59 -10.70
N ILE A 225 -3.01 -15.30 -11.01
CA ILE A 225 -1.79 -14.52 -10.76
C ILE A 225 -1.56 -14.39 -9.24
N VAL A 226 -2.61 -14.10 -8.50
CA VAL A 226 -2.57 -14.01 -7.03
C VAL A 226 -2.19 -15.36 -6.40
N ASP A 227 -2.73 -16.47 -6.88
CA ASP A 227 -2.39 -17.80 -6.39
C ASP A 227 -0.92 -18.16 -6.63
N MET A 228 -0.37 -17.78 -7.79
CA MET A 228 1.06 -17.93 -8.08
C MET A 228 1.91 -17.09 -7.12
N MET A 229 1.46 -15.87 -6.78
CA MET A 229 2.17 -14.99 -5.83
C MET A 229 2.15 -15.52 -4.40
N LEU A 230 1.04 -16.08 -3.95
CA LEU A 230 0.81 -16.55 -2.57
C LEU A 230 1.29 -18.00 -2.34
N GLY A 231 1.18 -18.85 -3.37
CA GLY A 231 1.34 -20.29 -3.26
C GLY A 231 0.04 -21.01 -2.88
N ALA A 232 -0.10 -22.25 -3.35
CA ALA A 232 -1.34 -23.01 -3.29
C ALA A 232 -1.89 -23.22 -1.87
N GLU A 233 -1.05 -23.39 -0.86
CA GLU A 233 -1.50 -23.58 0.54
C GLU A 233 -2.12 -22.30 1.14
N VAL A 234 -1.50 -21.14 0.88
CA VAL A 234 -2.00 -19.85 1.40
C VAL A 234 -3.25 -19.42 0.62
N ALA A 235 -3.28 -19.66 -0.68
CA ALA A 235 -4.44 -19.40 -1.52
C ALA A 235 -5.65 -20.23 -1.08
N LYS A 236 -5.46 -21.53 -0.80
CA LYS A 236 -6.51 -22.42 -0.32
C LYS A 236 -7.06 -22.02 1.05
N ALA A 237 -6.19 -21.69 2.02
CA ALA A 237 -6.59 -21.20 3.33
C ALA A 237 -7.35 -19.87 3.26
N ALA A 238 -7.04 -19.01 2.27
CA ALA A 238 -7.73 -17.75 2.05
C ALA A 238 -9.10 -17.93 1.34
N ALA A 239 -9.23 -18.93 0.46
CA ALA A 239 -10.48 -19.28 -0.22
C ALA A 239 -11.47 -20.02 0.72
N GLU A 240 -10.97 -20.77 1.69
CA GLU A 240 -11.77 -21.51 2.67
C GLU A 240 -12.29 -20.64 3.83
N ALA A 241 -11.88 -19.37 3.93
CA ALA A 241 -12.48 -18.44 4.90
C ALA A 241 -13.94 -18.19 4.46
N PRO A 242 -14.94 -18.66 5.23
CA PRO A 242 -16.35 -18.55 4.83
C PRO A 242 -16.72 -17.06 4.66
N PRO A 243 -17.52 -16.71 3.63
CA PRO A 243 -18.15 -15.41 3.58
C PRO A 243 -19.00 -15.29 4.85
N ARG A 244 -18.70 -14.28 5.67
CA ARG A 244 -19.48 -14.06 6.88
C ARG A 244 -20.88 -13.65 6.46
N ALA A 245 -21.84 -14.57 6.56
CA ALA A 245 -23.21 -14.11 6.74
C ALA A 245 -23.18 -13.12 7.91
N ALA A 246 -23.93 -12.03 7.85
CA ALA A 246 -24.02 -10.94 8.82
C ALA A 246 -24.37 -11.38 10.27
N ALA A 247 -23.71 -12.41 10.76
CA ALA A 247 -24.02 -13.20 11.95
C ALA A 247 -23.38 -12.65 13.24
N GLY A 248 -22.81 -11.46 13.21
CA GLY A 248 -22.14 -10.87 14.37
C GLY A 248 -22.77 -9.58 14.91
N ILE A 249 -23.70 -8.97 14.17
CA ILE A 249 -24.40 -7.77 14.66
C ILE A 249 -25.42 -8.22 15.69
N ILE A 250 -25.14 -7.99 16.97
CA ILE A 250 -26.09 -8.23 18.07
C ILE A 250 -27.22 -7.21 17.88
N ARG A 251 -28.29 -7.60 17.17
CA ARG A 251 -29.46 -6.76 16.97
C ARG A 251 -30.10 -6.46 18.34
N GLY A 252 -30.22 -5.18 18.67
CA GLY A 252 -30.82 -4.73 19.93
C GLY A 252 -29.81 -4.27 21.01
N ALA A 253 -28.53 -4.45 20.84
CA ALA A 253 -27.50 -3.86 21.72
C ALA A 253 -27.26 -2.39 21.34
N ALA A 254 -26.87 -1.59 22.34
CA ALA A 254 -26.37 -0.23 22.06
C ALA A 254 -25.17 -0.29 21.11
N PRO A 255 -25.07 0.62 20.11
CA PRO A 255 -23.95 0.63 19.19
C PRO A 255 -22.62 0.81 19.94
N ALA A 256 -21.56 0.14 19.46
CA ALA A 256 -20.23 0.28 20.02
C ALA A 256 -19.70 1.71 19.86
N LEU A 257 -19.99 2.30 18.69
CA LEU A 257 -19.71 3.71 18.37
C LEU A 257 -20.91 4.31 17.64
N GLU A 258 -21.31 5.50 18.06
CA GLU A 258 -22.33 6.30 17.37
C GLU A 258 -21.78 7.71 17.17
N VAL A 259 -21.86 8.19 15.96
CA VAL A 259 -21.45 9.56 15.58
C VAL A 259 -22.73 10.27 15.14
N ARG A 260 -22.98 11.46 15.69
CA ARG A 260 -24.19 12.28 15.42
C ARG A 260 -23.79 13.68 15.00
N ASP A 261 -24.20 14.09 13.82
CA ASP A 261 -24.04 15.43 13.25
C ASP A 261 -22.63 16.04 13.39
N LEU A 262 -21.61 15.17 13.24
CA LEU A 262 -20.22 15.55 13.41
C LEU A 262 -19.79 16.56 12.35
N GLY A 263 -19.27 17.68 12.79
CA GLY A 263 -18.71 18.73 11.94
C GLY A 263 -17.29 19.10 12.34
N PHE A 264 -16.45 19.41 11.33
CA PHE A 264 -15.09 19.90 11.53
C PHE A 264 -14.69 20.84 10.40
N GLY A 265 -14.51 22.14 10.72
CA GLY A 265 -14.15 23.16 9.75
C GLY A 265 -15.06 23.17 8.53
N HIS A 266 -14.45 23.13 7.34
CA HIS A 266 -15.17 22.99 6.06
C HIS A 266 -15.12 21.56 5.50
N THR A 267 -14.42 20.64 6.18
CA THR A 267 -14.13 19.29 5.69
C THR A 267 -15.13 18.24 6.14
N LEU A 268 -15.85 18.46 7.25
CA LEU A 268 -16.93 17.57 7.70
C LEU A 268 -18.18 18.41 8.01
N SER A 269 -19.35 17.93 7.55
CA SER A 269 -20.64 18.60 7.71
C SER A 269 -21.75 17.62 7.97
N GLY A 270 -22.13 17.45 9.27
CA GLY A 270 -23.28 16.62 9.66
C GLY A 270 -23.09 15.12 9.45
N VAL A 271 -21.87 14.60 9.68
CA VAL A 271 -21.59 13.17 9.53
C VAL A 271 -22.25 12.39 10.65
N SER A 272 -23.12 11.44 10.30
CA SER A 272 -23.85 10.60 11.26
C SER A 272 -23.83 9.15 10.82
N PHE A 273 -23.41 8.23 11.71
CA PHE A 273 -23.44 6.79 11.47
C PHE A 273 -23.39 6.01 12.79
N ARG A 274 -23.66 4.71 12.71
CA ARG A 274 -23.56 3.77 13.83
C ARG A 274 -22.69 2.59 13.45
N LEU A 275 -21.87 2.15 14.40
CA LEU A 275 -21.05 0.95 14.31
C LEU A 275 -21.55 -0.04 15.38
N GLY A 276 -21.99 -1.19 14.95
CA GLY A 276 -22.49 -2.26 15.83
C GLY A 276 -21.36 -2.98 16.60
N VAL A 277 -21.73 -3.68 17.66
CA VAL A 277 -20.78 -4.55 18.38
C VAL A 277 -20.41 -5.74 17.51
N GLY A 278 -19.11 -5.98 17.34
CA GLY A 278 -18.59 -7.06 16.49
C GLY A 278 -18.69 -6.79 14.99
N GLU A 279 -19.05 -5.56 14.57
CA GLU A 279 -19.15 -5.14 13.19
C GLU A 279 -17.82 -4.61 12.67
N ILE A 280 -17.53 -4.85 11.40
CA ILE A 280 -16.51 -4.15 10.62
C ILE A 280 -17.23 -3.21 9.64
N LEU A 281 -17.23 -1.91 9.95
CA LEU A 281 -17.81 -0.88 9.09
C LEU A 281 -16.73 -0.25 8.21
N GLY A 282 -16.87 -0.37 6.91
CA GLY A 282 -16.00 0.24 5.92
C GLY A 282 -16.37 1.71 5.68
N VAL A 283 -15.36 2.56 5.55
CA VAL A 283 -15.49 3.94 5.07
C VAL A 283 -14.83 4.02 3.70
N ALA A 284 -15.63 4.22 2.66
CA ALA A 284 -15.16 4.46 1.31
C ALA A 284 -15.12 5.97 1.04
N ALA A 285 -13.98 6.48 0.58
CA ALA A 285 -13.82 7.88 0.20
C ALA A 285 -12.67 8.03 -0.79
N LEU A 286 -12.75 9.03 -1.65
CA LEU A 286 -11.60 9.51 -2.40
C LEU A 286 -10.71 10.38 -1.50
N GLU A 287 -9.45 10.62 -1.92
CA GLU A 287 -8.54 11.44 -1.12
C GLU A 287 -9.06 12.87 -0.93
N GLY A 288 -8.97 13.38 0.29
CA GLY A 288 -9.40 14.76 0.63
C GLY A 288 -10.90 14.96 0.89
N GLN A 289 -11.69 13.88 1.04
CA GLN A 289 -13.14 13.98 1.27
C GLN A 289 -13.53 14.13 2.77
N GLY A 290 -12.55 14.31 3.68
CA GLY A 290 -12.79 14.47 5.13
C GLY A 290 -12.58 13.19 5.95
N GLN A 291 -12.19 12.08 5.33
CA GLN A 291 -11.96 10.80 6.02
C GLN A 291 -10.88 10.89 7.11
N GLN A 292 -9.80 11.65 6.87
CA GLN A 292 -8.74 11.84 7.87
C GLN A 292 -9.28 12.58 9.09
N GLU A 293 -10.01 13.67 8.86
CA GLU A 293 -10.61 14.48 9.92
C GLU A 293 -11.64 13.69 10.72
N LEU A 294 -12.41 12.82 10.07
CA LEU A 294 -13.36 11.93 10.73
C LEU A 294 -12.66 11.03 11.75
N PHE A 295 -11.60 10.32 11.30
CA PHE A 295 -10.84 9.43 12.18
C PHE A 295 -10.10 10.21 13.27
N ASP A 296 -9.52 11.36 12.95
CA ASP A 296 -8.82 12.21 13.90
C ASP A 296 -9.77 12.74 15.01
N CYS A 297 -11.01 13.13 14.65
CA CYS A 297 -12.01 13.56 15.63
C CYS A 297 -12.42 12.39 16.54
N ILE A 298 -12.69 11.20 15.99
CA ILE A 298 -13.09 10.03 16.79
C ILE A 298 -11.94 9.54 17.68
N ALA A 299 -10.69 9.66 17.21
CA ALA A 299 -9.51 9.31 17.99
C ALA A 299 -9.08 10.39 19.00
N GLY A 300 -9.77 11.54 19.06
CA GLY A 300 -9.41 12.66 19.95
C GLY A 300 -8.12 13.39 19.58
N VAL A 301 -7.63 13.23 18.35
CA VAL A 301 -6.48 13.95 17.78
C VAL A 301 -6.89 15.38 17.42
N ARG A 302 -8.12 15.53 16.90
CA ARG A 302 -8.73 16.84 16.59
C ARG A 302 -10.04 16.96 17.35
N ARG A 303 -10.36 18.19 17.77
CA ARG A 303 -11.63 18.48 18.43
C ARG A 303 -12.70 18.77 17.38
N ALA A 304 -13.81 18.03 17.42
CA ALA A 304 -14.98 18.33 16.59
C ALA A 304 -15.50 19.75 16.86
N ALA A 305 -15.97 20.42 15.82
CA ALA A 305 -16.58 21.75 15.93
C ALA A 305 -18.06 21.65 16.35
N SER A 306 -18.73 20.58 15.95
CA SER A 306 -20.14 20.30 16.27
C SER A 306 -20.40 18.80 16.30
N GLY A 307 -21.56 18.41 16.84
CA GLY A 307 -21.99 17.02 16.91
C GLY A 307 -21.50 16.28 18.16
N GLU A 308 -21.87 15.02 18.24
CA GLU A 308 -21.57 14.16 19.38
C GLU A 308 -20.97 12.82 18.94
N ILE A 309 -20.03 12.32 19.75
CA ILE A 309 -19.46 10.98 19.59
C ILE A 309 -19.80 10.19 20.86
N LEU A 310 -20.49 9.05 20.68
CA LEU A 310 -20.88 8.20 21.79
C LEU A 310 -20.21 6.83 21.66
N ALA A 311 -19.69 6.30 22.76
CA ALA A 311 -19.23 4.92 22.83
C ALA A 311 -20.10 4.14 23.81
N ASN A 312 -20.68 3.03 23.36
CA ASN A 312 -21.60 2.19 24.16
C ASN A 312 -22.75 3.03 24.79
N GLY A 313 -23.31 3.97 24.05
CA GLY A 313 -24.40 4.86 24.46
C GLY A 313 -24.00 6.01 25.39
N ARG A 314 -22.70 6.19 25.72
CA ARG A 314 -22.21 7.29 26.54
C ARG A 314 -21.51 8.33 25.68
N ALA A 315 -21.93 9.59 25.79
CA ALA A 315 -21.26 10.71 25.11
C ALA A 315 -19.84 10.88 25.62
N LEU A 316 -18.91 11.13 24.72
CA LEU A 316 -17.49 11.29 24.98
C LEU A 316 -17.06 12.76 24.80
N GLU A 317 -16.34 13.28 25.76
CA GLU A 317 -15.57 14.52 25.59
C GLU A 317 -14.16 14.19 25.15
N LEU A 318 -13.89 14.27 23.84
CA LEU A 318 -12.60 13.95 23.24
C LEU A 318 -11.78 15.23 23.07
N ARG A 319 -10.92 15.54 24.05
CA ARG A 319 -9.99 16.67 24.01
C ARG A 319 -8.57 16.26 23.71
N HIS A 320 -8.26 14.99 23.91
CA HIS A 320 -6.94 14.40 23.72
C HIS A 320 -7.06 12.91 23.37
N PRO A 321 -6.14 12.33 22.60
CA PRO A 321 -6.17 10.88 22.28
C PRO A 321 -6.29 9.95 23.50
N ALA A 322 -5.76 10.36 24.65
CA ALA A 322 -5.92 9.61 25.88
C ALA A 322 -7.38 9.46 26.34
N ASP A 323 -8.29 10.37 25.95
CA ASP A 323 -9.70 10.29 26.29
C ASP A 323 -10.37 9.16 25.46
N ALA A 324 -10.04 9.09 24.18
CA ALA A 324 -10.49 8.01 23.29
C ALA A 324 -9.97 6.65 23.77
N ILE A 325 -8.67 6.56 24.08
CA ILE A 325 -8.05 5.31 24.61
C ILE A 325 -8.74 4.85 25.90
N ARG A 326 -9.03 5.77 26.82
CA ARG A 326 -9.74 5.45 28.08
C ARG A 326 -11.18 4.97 27.82
N ALA A 327 -11.81 5.46 26.77
CA ALA A 327 -13.13 4.98 26.32
C ALA A 327 -13.07 3.65 25.54
N GLY A 328 -11.88 3.14 25.27
CA GLY A 328 -11.64 1.90 24.52
C GLY A 328 -11.61 2.08 23.00
N LEU A 329 -11.46 3.33 22.52
CA LEU A 329 -11.28 3.66 21.10
C LEU A 329 -9.78 3.81 20.81
N VAL A 330 -9.22 3.05 19.86
CA VAL A 330 -7.80 3.07 19.55
C VAL A 330 -7.58 3.21 18.05
N LEU A 331 -6.55 3.97 17.64
CA LEU A 331 -6.26 4.27 16.23
C LEU A 331 -5.02 3.52 15.74
N VAL A 332 -5.16 2.88 14.59
CA VAL A 332 -4.09 2.36 13.74
C VAL A 332 -3.96 3.31 12.54
N PRO A 333 -2.90 4.13 12.45
CA PRO A 333 -2.74 5.10 11.37
C PRO A 333 -2.21 4.44 10.09
N ALA A 334 -2.44 5.10 8.92
CA ALA A 334 -1.90 4.67 7.63
C ALA A 334 -0.36 4.62 7.62
N ASN A 335 0.28 5.65 8.19
CA ASN A 335 1.73 5.68 8.30
C ASN A 335 2.18 5.01 9.60
N ARG A 336 2.55 3.75 9.51
CA ARG A 336 3.05 2.94 10.63
C ARG A 336 4.27 3.54 11.33
N LEU A 337 5.10 4.32 10.62
CA LEU A 337 6.30 4.94 11.20
C LEU A 337 5.95 6.02 12.22
N HIS A 338 4.77 6.64 12.12
CA HIS A 338 4.28 7.57 13.15
C HIS A 338 3.81 6.84 14.43
N ALA A 339 3.49 5.56 14.32
CA ALA A 339 3.05 4.75 15.44
C ALA A 339 4.18 3.93 16.09
N LEU A 340 5.30 3.73 15.42
CA LEU A 340 6.38 2.87 15.86
C LEU A 340 7.61 3.66 16.31
N LEU A 341 8.37 3.06 17.22
CA LEU A 341 9.72 3.47 17.57
C LEU A 341 10.71 2.53 16.83
N PRO A 342 11.20 2.91 15.63
CA PRO A 342 11.88 1.98 14.72
C PRO A 342 13.16 1.38 15.30
N GLN A 343 13.87 2.13 16.16
CA GLN A 343 15.12 1.72 16.81
C GLN A 343 14.92 0.86 18.08
N ARG A 344 13.65 0.70 18.52
CA ARG A 344 13.29 -0.10 19.68
C ARG A 344 12.86 -1.49 19.26
N SER A 345 12.97 -2.43 20.20
CA SER A 345 12.55 -3.80 19.99
C SER A 345 11.02 -3.92 19.81
N ILE A 346 10.56 -5.02 19.23
CA ILE A 346 9.13 -5.34 19.12
C ILE A 346 8.48 -5.33 20.50
N ARG A 347 9.12 -5.93 21.48
CA ARG A 347 8.61 -5.95 22.86
C ARG A 347 8.36 -4.54 23.40
N GLU A 348 9.34 -3.64 23.28
CA GLU A 348 9.20 -2.25 23.73
C GLU A 348 8.07 -1.53 23.00
N ASN A 349 7.96 -1.73 21.67
CA ASN A 349 6.89 -1.16 20.88
C ASN A 349 5.50 -1.66 21.27
N VAL A 350 5.35 -2.95 21.54
CA VAL A 350 4.07 -3.55 21.97
C VAL A 350 3.73 -3.15 23.39
N ALA A 351 4.70 -3.15 24.31
CA ALA A 351 4.49 -2.81 25.71
C ALA A 351 4.09 -1.35 25.94
N LEU A 352 4.46 -0.44 25.01
CA LEU A 352 4.30 1.00 25.21
C LEU A 352 2.87 1.43 25.56
N SER A 353 1.85 0.84 24.94
CA SER A 353 0.44 1.17 25.21
C SER A 353 -0.09 0.54 26.50
N SER A 354 0.54 -0.51 26.99
CA SER A 354 0.15 -1.14 28.26
C SER A 354 0.33 -0.20 29.45
N PHE A 355 1.25 0.75 29.37
CA PHE A 355 1.47 1.74 30.43
C PHE A 355 0.34 2.76 30.56
N ALA A 356 -0.38 3.05 29.47
CA ALA A 356 -1.49 4.02 29.48
C ALA A 356 -2.75 3.47 30.17
N THR A 357 -2.91 2.16 30.25
CA THR A 357 -4.09 1.48 30.81
C THR A 357 -3.96 1.16 32.30
N PHE A 358 -2.75 1.20 32.87
CA PHE A 358 -2.56 0.94 34.30
C PHE A 358 -2.89 2.17 35.15
N ARG A 359 -4.10 2.17 35.75
CA ARG A 359 -4.51 3.12 36.79
C ARG A 359 -3.85 2.86 38.16
N ALA A 360 -3.06 1.80 38.32
CA ALA A 360 -2.46 1.46 39.59
C ALA A 360 -1.03 2.00 39.70
N TRP A 361 -0.81 2.91 40.60
CA TRP A 361 0.51 3.26 41.11
C TRP A 361 1.10 2.00 41.73
N GLY A 362 2.08 1.40 41.10
CA GLY A 362 2.76 0.20 41.58
C GLY A 362 3.87 -0.25 40.65
N PRO A 363 4.80 -1.10 41.09
CA PRO A 363 5.86 -1.59 40.24
C PRO A 363 5.29 -2.41 39.07
N ILE A 364 5.79 -2.13 37.86
CA ILE A 364 5.42 -2.89 36.68
C ILE A 364 5.89 -4.33 36.86
N THR A 365 4.94 -5.27 36.88
CA THR A 365 5.25 -6.69 36.96
C THR A 365 5.75 -7.17 35.59
N MET A 366 7.07 -7.13 35.37
CA MET A 366 7.75 -7.52 34.14
C MET A 366 7.27 -8.89 33.60
N ARG A 367 6.90 -9.80 34.48
CA ARG A 367 6.39 -11.12 34.09
C ARG A 367 5.02 -11.07 33.44
N ALA A 368 4.11 -10.25 33.95
CA ALA A 368 2.77 -10.08 33.38
C ALA A 368 2.79 -9.30 32.06
N GLU A 369 3.64 -8.27 31.97
CA GLU A 369 3.89 -7.54 30.72
C GLU A 369 4.44 -8.48 29.63
N ARG A 370 5.49 -9.25 29.98
CA ARG A 370 6.12 -10.19 29.05
C ARG A 370 5.12 -11.20 28.50
N LYS A 371 4.27 -11.78 29.35
CA LYS A 371 3.23 -12.73 28.93
C LYS A 371 2.22 -12.10 27.96
N ARG A 372 1.78 -10.85 28.19
CA ARG A 372 0.85 -10.14 27.29
C ARG A 372 1.48 -9.84 25.93
N VAL A 373 2.72 -9.38 25.92
CA VAL A 373 3.47 -9.12 24.69
C VAL A 373 3.70 -10.42 23.93
N GLU A 374 4.11 -11.49 24.59
CA GLU A 374 4.32 -12.81 23.99
C GLU A 374 3.01 -13.32 23.36
N ASN A 375 1.89 -13.23 24.05
CA ASN A 375 0.58 -13.62 23.52
C ASN A 375 0.19 -12.80 22.28
N ALA A 376 0.39 -11.48 22.31
CA ALA A 376 0.06 -10.61 21.17
C ALA A 376 0.96 -10.88 19.96
N VAL A 377 2.25 -11.09 20.17
CA VAL A 377 3.24 -11.41 19.13
C VAL A 377 2.96 -12.79 18.51
N GLU A 378 2.62 -13.79 19.34
CA GLU A 378 2.31 -15.14 18.89
C GLU A 378 1.01 -15.17 18.09
N ARG A 379 -0.04 -14.51 18.56
CA ARG A 379 -1.34 -14.41 17.88
C ARG A 379 -1.25 -13.80 16.49
N LEU A 380 -0.33 -12.86 16.30
CA LEU A 380 -0.10 -12.19 15.02
C LEU A 380 0.93 -12.87 14.13
N SER A 381 1.49 -14.00 14.58
CA SER A 381 2.56 -14.71 13.86
C SER A 381 3.69 -13.77 13.45
N ILE A 382 4.06 -12.84 14.36
CA ILE A 382 5.19 -11.95 14.13
C ILE A 382 6.46 -12.77 14.30
N ASP A 383 7.41 -12.63 13.36
CA ASP A 383 8.67 -13.40 13.37
C ASP A 383 9.34 -13.34 14.75
N ARG A 384 9.58 -14.51 15.36
CA ARG A 384 10.15 -14.65 16.72
C ARG A 384 11.60 -14.15 16.85
N ARG A 385 12.27 -13.84 15.76
CA ARG A 385 13.55 -13.09 15.79
C ARG A 385 13.39 -11.65 16.30
N ALA A 386 12.33 -11.41 16.95
CA ALA A 386 11.72 -10.17 17.42
C ALA A 386 12.39 -9.53 18.64
N SER A 387 13.53 -10.01 19.13
CA SER A 387 14.44 -9.17 19.92
C SER A 387 15.16 -8.12 19.07
N ALA A 388 14.97 -8.19 17.74
CA ALA A 388 15.51 -7.24 16.78
C ALA A 388 14.69 -5.94 16.78
N GLU A 389 15.33 -4.84 16.41
CA GLU A 389 14.70 -3.54 16.20
C GLU A 389 13.59 -3.62 15.13
N VAL A 390 12.48 -2.93 15.35
CA VAL A 390 11.31 -2.93 14.45
C VAL A 390 11.66 -2.50 13.03
N ARG A 391 12.65 -1.61 12.85
CA ARG A 391 13.10 -1.17 11.52
C ARG A 391 13.62 -2.31 10.62
N ARG A 392 13.97 -3.47 11.19
CA ARG A 392 14.45 -4.65 10.44
C ARG A 392 13.32 -5.54 9.92
N LEU A 393 12.08 -5.24 10.30
CA LEU A 393 10.92 -5.99 9.87
C LEU A 393 10.42 -5.49 8.50
N SER A 394 9.78 -6.40 7.74
CA SER A 394 8.99 -6.01 6.57
C SER A 394 7.84 -5.08 6.95
N GLY A 395 7.35 -4.28 5.99
CA GLY A 395 6.25 -3.35 6.22
C GLY A 395 5.01 -4.00 6.81
N GLY A 396 4.64 -5.18 6.35
CA GLY A 396 3.52 -5.95 6.90
C GLY A 396 3.74 -6.40 8.34
N ASN A 397 4.95 -6.86 8.69
CA ASN A 397 5.27 -7.20 10.07
C ASN A 397 5.31 -5.97 10.97
N GLN A 398 5.77 -4.82 10.47
CA GLN A 398 5.68 -3.55 11.21
C GLN A 398 4.22 -3.18 11.50
N GLN A 399 3.32 -3.35 10.53
CA GLN A 399 1.88 -3.09 10.73
C GLN A 399 1.28 -4.04 11.76
N LYS A 400 1.65 -5.32 11.75
CA LYS A 400 1.25 -6.28 12.78
C LYS A 400 1.72 -5.85 14.17
N VAL A 401 2.91 -5.25 14.32
CA VAL A 401 3.39 -4.69 15.60
C VAL A 401 2.51 -3.55 16.09
N VAL A 402 2.03 -2.66 15.20
CA VAL A 402 1.09 -1.59 15.57
C VAL A 402 -0.21 -2.17 16.10
N ILE A 403 -0.75 -3.20 15.47
CA ILE A 403 -1.99 -3.87 15.91
C ILE A 403 -1.72 -4.65 17.22
N ALA A 404 -0.59 -5.36 17.34
CA ALA A 404 -0.18 -6.08 18.54
C ALA A 404 -0.14 -5.20 19.80
N ARG A 405 0.30 -3.97 19.65
CA ARG A 405 0.32 -2.96 20.69
C ARG A 405 -1.06 -2.79 21.33
N TRP A 406 -2.09 -2.66 20.51
CA TRP A 406 -3.45 -2.48 21.01
C TRP A 406 -4.07 -3.76 21.53
N LEU A 407 -3.77 -4.91 20.93
CA LEU A 407 -4.18 -6.21 21.46
C LEU A 407 -3.63 -6.47 22.87
N ALA A 408 -2.38 -6.08 23.13
CA ALA A 408 -1.75 -6.23 24.44
C ALA A 408 -2.39 -5.34 25.52
N SER A 409 -2.95 -4.17 25.13
CA SER A 409 -3.59 -3.21 26.05
C SER A 409 -5.07 -3.47 26.24
N GLY A 410 -5.72 -4.13 25.27
CA GLY A 410 -7.17 -4.27 25.20
C GLY A 410 -7.84 -3.01 24.62
N PHE A 411 -8.89 -3.22 23.84
CA PHE A 411 -9.73 -2.17 23.27
C PHE A 411 -11.14 -2.72 23.01
N ARG A 412 -12.09 -1.82 22.71
CA ARG A 412 -13.46 -2.17 22.31
C ARG A 412 -13.73 -1.84 20.86
N THR A 413 -13.20 -0.72 20.39
CA THR A 413 -13.33 -0.27 19.00
C THR A 413 -11.97 0.06 18.42
N LEU A 414 -11.65 -0.56 17.29
CA LEU A 414 -10.41 -0.35 16.54
C LEU A 414 -10.70 0.55 15.34
N LEU A 415 -10.09 1.71 15.31
CA LEU A 415 -10.10 2.64 14.20
C LEU A 415 -8.92 2.31 13.30
N CYS A 416 -9.14 1.75 12.12
CA CYS A 416 -8.12 1.41 11.15
C CYS A 416 -8.14 2.41 9.99
N PHE A 417 -7.16 3.30 9.96
CA PHE A 417 -7.04 4.26 8.86
C PHE A 417 -6.00 3.76 7.86
N ASP A 418 -6.47 3.21 6.74
CA ASP A 418 -5.68 2.65 5.64
C ASP A 418 -4.55 1.70 6.12
N PRO A 419 -4.88 0.67 6.93
CA PRO A 419 -3.88 -0.16 7.61
C PRO A 419 -3.08 -1.03 6.66
N THR A 420 -3.50 -1.16 5.42
CA THR A 420 -2.91 -2.01 4.38
C THR A 420 -2.15 -1.23 3.32
N ARG A 421 -2.03 0.08 3.48
CA ARG A 421 -1.31 0.95 2.54
C ARG A 421 0.15 0.53 2.37
N GLY A 422 0.54 0.25 1.12
CA GLY A 422 1.91 -0.16 0.80
C GLY A 422 2.32 -1.52 1.37
N ILE A 423 1.35 -2.41 1.57
CA ILE A 423 1.54 -3.79 2.01
C ILE A 423 1.17 -4.74 0.86
N ASP A 424 1.87 -5.86 0.76
CA ASP A 424 1.60 -6.86 -0.26
C ASP A 424 0.27 -7.60 -0.03
N ILE A 425 -0.28 -8.17 -1.12
CA ILE A 425 -1.59 -8.84 -1.14
C ILE A 425 -1.68 -9.97 -0.10
N GLY A 426 -0.61 -10.75 0.09
CA GLY A 426 -0.60 -11.85 1.07
C GLY A 426 -0.74 -11.35 2.50
N THR A 427 0.03 -10.33 2.84
CA THR A 427 -0.04 -9.69 4.17
C THR A 427 -1.36 -8.93 4.37
N LYS A 428 -1.92 -8.28 3.33
CA LYS A 428 -3.26 -7.67 3.39
C LYS A 428 -4.33 -8.67 3.82
N ARG A 429 -4.37 -9.84 3.16
CA ARG A 429 -5.31 -10.92 3.52
C ARG A 429 -5.15 -11.37 4.97
N GLN A 430 -3.92 -11.50 5.46
CA GLN A 430 -3.66 -11.83 6.87
C GLN A 430 -4.18 -10.75 7.83
N ILE A 431 -4.02 -9.47 7.49
CA ILE A 431 -4.54 -8.36 8.29
C ILE A 431 -6.08 -8.40 8.30
N TYR A 432 -6.74 -8.62 7.17
CA TYR A 432 -8.20 -8.72 7.12
C TYR A 432 -8.74 -9.93 7.89
N ALA A 433 -8.09 -11.09 7.78
CA ALA A 433 -8.43 -12.26 8.58
C ALA A 433 -8.33 -11.96 10.09
N LEU A 434 -7.28 -11.24 10.50
CA LEU A 434 -7.10 -10.78 11.87
C LEU A 434 -8.20 -9.80 12.30
N LEU A 435 -8.57 -8.81 11.49
CA LEU A 435 -9.65 -7.87 11.82
C LEU A 435 -10.99 -8.60 11.99
N ARG A 436 -11.26 -9.60 11.16
CA ARG A 436 -12.43 -10.47 11.28
C ARG A 436 -12.40 -11.30 12.57
N GLU A 437 -11.25 -11.85 12.94
CA GLU A 437 -11.09 -12.57 14.20
C GLU A 437 -11.34 -11.66 15.42
N ILE A 438 -10.80 -10.44 15.39
CA ILE A 438 -11.00 -9.41 16.41
C ILE A 438 -12.49 -9.06 16.54
N ALA A 439 -13.19 -8.86 15.40
CA ALA A 439 -14.61 -8.58 15.36
C ALA A 439 -15.45 -9.76 15.88
N ALA A 440 -15.08 -11.00 15.54
CA ALA A 440 -15.75 -12.21 16.03
C ALA A 440 -15.63 -12.38 17.56
N GLN A 441 -14.60 -11.80 18.18
CA GLN A 441 -14.40 -11.76 19.63
C GLN A 441 -15.15 -10.62 20.33
N GLY A 442 -15.96 -9.84 19.57
CA GLY A 442 -16.85 -8.81 20.11
C GLY A 442 -16.27 -7.39 20.08
N ALA A 443 -15.06 -7.17 19.59
CA ALA A 443 -14.58 -5.83 19.31
C ALA A 443 -15.18 -5.31 17.98
N SER A 444 -15.31 -3.99 17.83
CA SER A 444 -15.83 -3.37 16.61
C SER A 444 -14.72 -2.70 15.84
N VAL A 445 -14.82 -2.63 14.52
CA VAL A 445 -13.77 -2.06 13.66
C VAL A 445 -14.37 -1.01 12.73
N LEU A 446 -13.84 0.20 12.75
CA LEU A 446 -14.07 1.20 11.71
C LEU A 446 -12.86 1.20 10.78
N LEU A 447 -13.06 0.81 9.52
CA LEU A 447 -11.98 0.62 8.54
C LEU A 447 -12.12 1.63 7.40
N PHE A 448 -11.16 2.51 7.24
CA PHE A 448 -10.96 3.24 5.99
C PHE A 448 -9.88 2.54 5.17
N THR A 449 -10.09 2.39 3.87
CA THR A 449 -9.09 1.94 2.91
C THR A 449 -9.14 2.79 1.64
N SER A 450 -7.97 3.10 1.09
CA SER A 450 -7.83 3.79 -0.20
C SER A 450 -8.12 2.86 -1.39
N GLU A 451 -8.18 1.54 -1.18
CA GLU A 451 -8.47 0.54 -2.20
C GLU A 451 -9.92 0.03 -2.06
N LEU A 452 -10.83 0.59 -2.84
CA LEU A 452 -12.27 0.29 -2.75
C LEU A 452 -12.63 -1.20 -2.79
N PRO A 453 -11.97 -2.07 -3.59
CA PRO A 453 -12.25 -3.51 -3.59
C PRO A 453 -12.04 -4.19 -2.22
N GLU A 454 -11.18 -3.62 -1.35
CA GLU A 454 -10.92 -4.16 -0.01
C GLU A 454 -12.15 -4.08 0.92
N ILE A 455 -13.04 -3.10 0.70
CA ILE A 455 -14.30 -2.96 1.45
C ILE A 455 -15.11 -4.25 1.40
N ARG A 456 -15.29 -4.80 0.20
CA ARG A 456 -16.04 -6.04 0.01
C ARG A 456 -15.36 -7.24 0.66
N LEU A 457 -14.04 -7.25 0.73
CA LEU A 457 -13.25 -8.34 1.30
C LEU A 457 -13.21 -8.30 2.83
N ALA A 458 -13.19 -7.12 3.44
CA ALA A 458 -12.91 -6.95 4.85
C ALA A 458 -14.15 -6.62 5.70
N CYS A 459 -15.14 -5.90 5.15
CA CYS A 459 -16.22 -5.27 5.90
C CYS A 459 -17.53 -6.06 5.87
N ASP A 460 -18.41 -5.74 6.79
CA ASP A 460 -19.80 -6.24 6.84
C ASP A 460 -20.74 -5.26 6.12
N ARG A 461 -20.45 -3.95 6.25
CA ARG A 461 -21.21 -2.84 5.68
C ARG A 461 -20.26 -1.70 5.30
N ALA A 462 -20.67 -0.85 4.38
CA ALA A 462 -19.91 0.33 3.94
C ALA A 462 -20.73 1.60 4.05
N ILE A 463 -20.05 2.70 4.42
CA ILE A 463 -20.53 4.07 4.24
C ILE A 463 -19.62 4.77 3.25
N VAL A 464 -20.18 5.64 2.42
CA VAL A 464 -19.42 6.42 1.43
C VAL A 464 -19.39 7.88 1.85
N LEU A 465 -18.19 8.44 1.96
CA LEU A 465 -17.97 9.83 2.32
C LEU A 465 -17.61 10.64 1.06
N PHE A 466 -18.39 11.69 0.80
CA PHE A 466 -18.14 12.65 -0.27
C PHE A 466 -18.40 14.08 0.22
N ALA A 467 -17.50 15.01 -0.08
CA ALA A 467 -17.56 16.42 0.33
C ALA A 467 -17.92 16.59 1.83
N GLY A 468 -17.33 15.75 2.69
CA GLY A 468 -17.53 15.78 4.13
C GLY A 468 -18.89 15.29 4.62
N ARG A 469 -19.66 14.58 3.81
CA ARG A 469 -20.98 14.02 4.15
C ARG A 469 -21.07 12.55 3.77
N ILE A 470 -21.90 11.78 4.47
CA ILE A 470 -22.23 10.42 4.07
C ILE A 470 -23.26 10.50 2.95
N THR A 471 -22.92 9.97 1.77
CA THR A 471 -23.77 9.98 0.56
C THR A 471 -24.43 8.65 0.30
N ALA A 472 -23.88 7.55 0.83
CA ALA A 472 -24.44 6.22 0.69
C ALA A 472 -24.07 5.33 1.87
N GLU A 473 -24.92 4.34 2.15
CA GLU A 473 -24.71 3.27 3.10
C GLU A 473 -25.25 1.98 2.49
N MET A 474 -24.45 0.91 2.49
CA MET A 474 -24.81 -0.35 1.84
C MET A 474 -24.15 -1.56 2.50
N PRO A 475 -24.72 -2.78 2.38
CA PRO A 475 -24.02 -4.01 2.73
C PRO A 475 -22.72 -4.14 1.91
N ALA A 476 -21.64 -4.63 2.53
CA ALA A 476 -20.36 -4.77 1.81
C ALA A 476 -20.44 -5.75 0.61
N ALA A 477 -21.34 -6.70 0.64
CA ALA A 477 -21.60 -7.61 -0.49
C ALA A 477 -22.10 -6.90 -1.76
N GLU A 478 -22.79 -5.77 -1.60
CA GLU A 478 -23.34 -4.93 -2.68
C GLU A 478 -22.38 -3.80 -3.07
N ALA A 479 -21.33 -3.57 -2.27
CA ALA A 479 -20.36 -2.51 -2.44
C ALA A 479 -19.31 -2.89 -3.51
N ASP A 480 -19.72 -2.98 -4.78
CA ASP A 480 -18.77 -3.12 -5.88
C ASP A 480 -18.02 -1.79 -6.13
N GLU A 481 -16.88 -1.89 -6.80
CA GLU A 481 -16.00 -0.75 -7.04
C GLU A 481 -16.71 0.37 -7.82
N ALA A 482 -17.58 0.04 -8.78
CA ALA A 482 -18.30 1.00 -9.60
C ALA A 482 -19.34 1.76 -8.78
N HIS A 483 -20.10 1.08 -7.92
CA HIS A 483 -21.05 1.71 -7.00
C HIS A 483 -20.35 2.62 -5.99
N LEU A 484 -19.29 2.13 -5.35
CA LEU A 484 -18.51 2.92 -4.39
C LEU A 484 -17.90 4.16 -5.05
N LEU A 485 -17.35 4.01 -6.26
CA LEU A 485 -16.72 5.11 -7.00
C LEU A 485 -17.78 6.18 -7.40
N ARG A 486 -18.94 5.77 -7.90
CA ARG A 486 -20.03 6.71 -8.22
C ARG A 486 -20.49 7.49 -6.99
N ALA A 487 -20.74 6.80 -5.88
CA ALA A 487 -21.15 7.45 -4.64
C ALA A 487 -20.05 8.37 -4.08
N ALA A 488 -18.77 7.99 -4.21
CA ALA A 488 -17.61 8.79 -3.80
C ALA A 488 -17.36 10.02 -4.71
N HIS A 489 -18.00 10.09 -5.87
CA HIS A 489 -18.07 11.28 -6.73
C HIS A 489 -19.38 12.07 -6.57
N GLY A 490 -20.23 11.70 -5.62
CA GLY A 490 -21.54 12.34 -5.43
C GLY A 490 -22.58 11.99 -6.50
N LEU A 491 -22.30 10.98 -7.33
CA LEU A 491 -23.20 10.47 -8.36
C LEU A 491 -24.08 9.36 -7.74
N THR A 492 -25.03 9.72 -6.88
CA THR A 492 -26.05 8.78 -6.40
C THR A 492 -26.93 8.34 -7.57
N ALA A 493 -27.30 7.06 -7.62
CA ALA A 493 -28.27 6.58 -8.60
C ALA A 493 -29.52 7.45 -8.50
N ALA A 494 -29.93 8.05 -9.61
CA ALA A 494 -31.22 8.72 -9.70
C ALA A 494 -32.27 7.70 -9.27
N GLU A 495 -33.18 8.09 -8.35
CA GLU A 495 -34.40 7.35 -8.07
C GLU A 495 -35.07 6.99 -9.41
N PRO A 496 -35.56 5.75 -9.58
CA PRO A 496 -36.31 5.41 -10.79
C PRO A 496 -37.45 6.39 -10.88
N ALA A 497 -37.51 7.16 -11.98
CA ALA A 497 -38.59 8.05 -12.26
C ALA A 497 -39.91 7.29 -12.10
N GLU A 498 -40.78 7.72 -11.19
CA GLU A 498 -42.16 7.28 -11.11
C GLU A 498 -42.76 7.39 -12.51
N ALA A 499 -43.21 6.26 -13.03
CA ALA A 499 -43.98 6.24 -14.27
C ALA A 499 -45.23 7.07 -14.06
N PRO A 500 -45.59 8.01 -14.95
CA PRO A 500 -46.82 8.73 -14.84
C PRO A 500 -48.01 7.77 -15.03
N ALA A 501 -49.01 7.91 -14.14
CA ALA A 501 -50.26 7.17 -14.09
C ALA A 501 -51.13 7.40 -15.33
#